data_e413290bafd27af14c54e8c17f70a1c0
#
_entry.id   e413290bafd27af14c54e8c17f70a1c0
#
_cell.length_a   1.000
_cell.length_b   1.000
_cell.length_c   1.000
_cell.angle_alpha   90.00
_cell.angle_beta   90.00
_cell.angle_gamma   90.00
#
_symmetry.space_group_name_H-M   'P 1'
#
loop_
_entity.id
_entity.type
_entity.pdbx_description
1 polymer ?
#
loop_
_entity_poly.entity_id
_entity_poly.type
_entity_poly.pdbx_seq_one_letter_code
_entity_poly.pdbx_strand_id
1 'polypeptide(L)'
;MKIISVKENPEFKDRAIKFIQSKWASEQSMMVFEDCITHCITPSNPLPQWYLLMDGDKIIGCAGIVTNDFISRMDLYPWLCAVYIEEEYRGNAYSSILLEKAKIDAKAGGFNHLYLSTVHIGFYEKFGFEFIGTGYHPWGDNSRIYKITL
;
A
#
# COMPACT_ATOMS: atom_id res chain seq x y z
N MET A 1 17.76 2.37 6.49
CA MET A 1 16.62 1.79 5.75
C MET A 1 16.53 2.38 4.36
N LYS A 2 16.30 1.54 3.37
CA LYS A 2 16.18 1.98 1.98
C LYS A 2 14.80 1.62 1.45
N ILE A 3 14.10 2.57 0.83
CA ILE A 3 12.84 2.31 0.16
C ILE A 3 13.08 2.04 -1.32
N ILE A 4 12.43 1.00 -1.85
CA ILE A 4 12.50 0.59 -3.25
C ILE A 4 11.12 0.75 -3.88
N SER A 5 11.04 1.49 -4.97
CA SER A 5 9.88 1.45 -5.87
C SER A 5 10.08 0.31 -6.86
N VAL A 6 9.16 -0.65 -6.87
CA VAL A 6 9.25 -1.78 -7.81
C VAL A 6 9.12 -1.30 -9.24
N LYS A 7 8.28 -0.28 -9.49
CA LYS A 7 8.12 0.32 -10.81
C LYS A 7 9.45 0.85 -11.34
N GLU A 8 10.23 1.52 -10.50
CA GLU A 8 11.53 2.11 -10.88
C GLU A 8 12.67 1.09 -10.84
N ASN A 9 12.48 -0.04 -10.14
CA ASN A 9 13.48 -1.08 -9.95
C ASN A 9 12.88 -2.46 -10.27
N PRO A 10 12.64 -2.77 -11.56
CA PRO A 10 11.93 -3.98 -11.97
C PRO A 10 12.62 -5.29 -11.56
N GLU A 11 13.92 -5.24 -11.26
CA GLU A 11 14.67 -6.39 -10.77
C GLU A 11 14.16 -6.91 -9.42
N PHE A 12 13.43 -6.07 -8.67
CA PHE A 12 12.84 -6.47 -7.40
C PHE A 12 11.44 -7.11 -7.53
N LYS A 13 10.89 -7.18 -8.74
CA LYS A 13 9.51 -7.64 -8.97
C LYS A 13 9.23 -9.00 -8.31
N ASP A 14 10.04 -10.01 -8.59
CA ASP A 14 9.76 -11.36 -8.10
C ASP A 14 9.88 -11.46 -6.58
N ARG A 15 10.85 -10.78 -5.99
CA ARG A 15 11.00 -10.71 -4.54
C ARG A 15 9.81 -9.99 -3.90
N ALA A 16 9.35 -8.90 -4.51
CA ALA A 16 8.18 -8.14 -4.04
C ALA A 16 6.92 -9.00 -4.07
N ILE A 17 6.68 -9.71 -5.16
CA ILE A 17 5.52 -10.60 -5.30
C ILE A 17 5.52 -11.62 -4.16
N LYS A 18 6.61 -12.33 -3.96
CA LYS A 18 6.71 -13.37 -2.92
C LYS A 18 6.51 -12.79 -1.52
N PHE A 19 7.16 -11.68 -1.22
CA PHE A 19 7.05 -11.06 0.09
C PHE A 19 5.62 -10.60 0.38
N ILE A 20 5.02 -9.87 -0.54
CA ILE A 20 3.68 -9.30 -0.36
C ILE A 20 2.64 -10.42 -0.30
N GLN A 21 2.75 -11.44 -1.15
CA GLN A 21 1.89 -12.62 -1.07
C GLN A 21 1.97 -13.30 0.29
N SER A 22 3.17 -13.45 0.84
CA SER A 22 3.37 -14.11 2.13
C SER A 22 2.70 -13.38 3.30
N LYS A 23 2.46 -12.08 3.16
CA LYS A 23 1.86 -11.24 4.21
C LYS A 23 0.35 -11.03 4.02
N TRP A 24 -0.12 -10.96 2.78
CA TRP A 24 -1.47 -10.48 2.49
C TRP A 24 -2.34 -11.43 1.67
N ALA A 25 -1.76 -12.40 0.95
CA ALA A 25 -2.53 -13.25 0.07
C ALA A 25 -3.12 -14.47 0.80
N SER A 26 -4.33 -14.86 0.38
CA SER A 26 -4.90 -16.19 0.61
C SER A 26 -4.68 -17.05 -0.63
N GLU A 27 -5.07 -18.33 -0.59
CA GLU A 27 -5.01 -19.20 -1.77
C GLU A 27 -5.77 -18.59 -2.96
N GLN A 28 -6.90 -17.93 -2.71
CA GLN A 28 -7.73 -17.34 -3.74
C GLN A 28 -7.16 -16.04 -4.31
N SER A 29 -6.32 -15.34 -3.56
CA SER A 29 -5.82 -14.01 -3.95
C SER A 29 -4.35 -13.99 -4.36
N MET A 30 -3.67 -15.15 -4.42
CA MET A 30 -2.26 -15.22 -4.84
C MET A 30 -2.04 -14.54 -6.19
N MET A 31 -2.86 -14.88 -7.19
CA MET A 31 -2.72 -14.31 -8.54
C MET A 31 -3.11 -12.84 -8.61
N VAL A 32 -3.99 -12.38 -7.73
CA VAL A 32 -4.34 -10.96 -7.67
C VAL A 32 -3.10 -10.12 -7.39
N PHE A 33 -2.29 -10.52 -6.41
CA PHE A 33 -1.06 -9.80 -6.07
C PHE A 33 0.02 -9.97 -7.14
N GLU A 34 0.21 -11.19 -7.64
CA GLU A 34 1.20 -11.42 -8.70
C GLU A 34 0.92 -10.57 -9.93
N ASP A 35 -0.33 -10.56 -10.39
CA ASP A 35 -0.72 -9.83 -11.59
C ASP A 35 -0.65 -8.31 -11.37
N CYS A 36 -1.17 -7.83 -10.25
CA CYS A 36 -1.16 -6.39 -9.92
C CYS A 36 0.28 -5.85 -9.81
N ILE A 37 1.16 -6.58 -9.14
CA ILE A 37 2.56 -6.16 -8.98
C ILE A 37 3.30 -6.24 -10.32
N THR A 38 3.08 -7.30 -11.08
CA THR A 38 3.68 -7.43 -12.42
C THR A 38 3.34 -6.24 -13.29
N HIS A 39 2.11 -5.76 -13.24
CA HIS A 39 1.61 -4.67 -14.08
C HIS A 39 1.85 -3.26 -13.51
N CYS A 40 2.66 -3.13 -12.46
CA CYS A 40 3.09 -1.82 -12.00
C CYS A 40 4.29 -1.25 -12.78
N ILE A 41 4.99 -2.09 -13.54
CA ILE A 41 6.28 -1.75 -14.15
C ILE A 41 6.12 -0.96 -15.45
N THR A 42 5.26 -1.44 -16.34
CA THR A 42 5.19 -0.93 -17.72
C THR A 42 4.16 0.16 -18.00
N PRO A 43 3.09 0.37 -17.21
CA PRO A 43 2.06 1.35 -17.58
C PRO A 43 2.56 2.78 -17.45
N SER A 44 2.08 3.62 -18.35
CA SER A 44 2.25 5.07 -18.26
C SER A 44 1.36 5.70 -17.18
N ASN A 45 0.37 4.93 -16.70
CA ASN A 45 -0.50 5.36 -15.61
C ASN A 45 0.29 5.48 -14.30
N PRO A 46 -0.08 6.42 -13.40
CA PRO A 46 0.60 6.55 -12.11
C PRO A 46 0.34 5.39 -11.14
N LEU A 47 -0.65 4.55 -11.41
CA LEU A 47 -1.02 3.40 -10.56
C LEU A 47 -0.96 2.10 -11.37
N PRO A 48 -0.74 0.95 -10.72
CA PRO A 48 -0.41 0.82 -9.30
C PRO A 48 1.04 1.14 -8.99
N GLN A 49 1.33 1.38 -7.72
CA GLN A 49 2.69 1.54 -7.19
C GLN A 49 2.90 0.50 -6.10
N TRP A 50 4.10 -0.10 -6.08
CA TRP A 50 4.45 -1.07 -5.03
C TRP A 50 5.83 -0.77 -4.48
N TYR A 51 5.96 -0.88 -3.16
CA TYR A 51 7.17 -0.49 -2.43
C TYR A 51 7.66 -1.60 -1.53
N LEU A 52 8.98 -1.69 -1.40
CA LEU A 52 9.66 -2.51 -0.41
C LEU A 52 10.51 -1.60 0.48
N LEU A 53 10.54 -1.91 1.76
CA LEU A 53 11.47 -1.30 2.70
C LEU A 53 12.57 -2.31 3.00
N MET A 54 13.83 -1.92 2.81
CA MET A 54 14.98 -2.79 2.89
C MET A 54 15.88 -2.43 4.06
N ASP A 55 16.33 -3.45 4.77
CA ASP A 55 17.49 -3.38 5.67
C ASP A 55 18.60 -4.17 5.05
N GLY A 56 19.55 -3.49 4.37
CA GLY A 56 20.52 -4.15 3.51
C GLY A 56 19.80 -4.97 2.41
N ASP A 57 20.06 -6.26 2.35
CA ASP A 57 19.43 -7.15 1.37
C ASP A 57 18.12 -7.77 1.89
N LYS A 58 17.75 -7.49 3.13
CA LYS A 58 16.54 -8.06 3.74
C LYS A 58 15.34 -7.14 3.52
N ILE A 59 14.25 -7.71 3.01
CA ILE A 59 12.97 -7.00 2.94
C ILE A 59 12.33 -7.03 4.32
N ILE A 60 12.04 -5.84 4.89
CA ILE A 60 11.45 -5.72 6.21
C ILE A 60 10.06 -5.07 6.19
N GLY A 61 9.60 -4.61 5.07
CA GLY A 61 8.29 -4.00 4.95
C GLY A 61 7.85 -3.81 3.51
N CYS A 62 6.57 -3.51 3.35
CA CYS A 62 5.98 -3.24 2.04
C CYS A 62 4.79 -2.28 2.16
N ALA A 63 4.40 -1.72 1.03
CA ALA A 63 3.16 -0.98 0.85
C ALA A 63 2.83 -0.91 -0.65
N GLY A 64 1.59 -0.52 -0.95
CA GLY A 64 1.20 -0.25 -2.32
C GLY A 64 0.23 0.91 -2.41
N ILE A 65 0.08 1.44 -3.62
CA ILE A 65 -0.99 2.39 -3.97
C ILE A 65 -1.74 1.79 -5.15
N VAL A 66 -3.03 1.63 -4.99
CA VAL A 66 -3.91 1.01 -6.01
C VAL A 66 -5.11 1.90 -6.29
N THR A 67 -5.77 1.64 -7.41
CA THR A 67 -6.97 2.40 -7.81
C THR A 67 -8.13 2.15 -6.84
N ASN A 68 -8.34 0.89 -6.45
CA ASN A 68 -9.34 0.51 -5.45
C ASN A 68 -8.84 -0.71 -4.68
N ASP A 69 -9.01 -0.69 -3.35
CA ASP A 69 -8.56 -1.77 -2.45
C ASP A 69 -9.73 -2.68 -2.06
N PHE A 70 -10.49 -3.16 -3.04
CA PHE A 70 -11.64 -4.07 -2.85
C PHE A 70 -12.67 -3.48 -1.89
N ILE A 71 -13.01 -2.20 -2.06
CA ILE A 71 -13.91 -1.47 -1.18
C ILE A 71 -14.96 -0.72 -1.99
N SER A 72 -16.15 -0.60 -1.40
CA SER A 72 -17.35 -0.07 -2.06
C SER A 72 -17.27 1.39 -2.52
N ARG A 73 -16.38 2.18 -1.92
CA ARG A 73 -16.22 3.60 -2.25
C ARG A 73 -15.39 3.77 -3.53
N MET A 74 -16.01 3.44 -4.65
CA MET A 74 -15.40 3.53 -5.98
C MET A 74 -15.19 4.98 -6.45
N ASP A 75 -15.85 5.92 -5.79
CA ASP A 75 -15.69 7.36 -6.00
C ASP A 75 -14.39 7.92 -5.43
N LEU A 76 -13.73 7.18 -4.53
CA LEU A 76 -12.50 7.61 -3.87
C LEU A 76 -11.29 6.84 -4.42
N TYR A 77 -10.22 7.54 -4.75
CA TYR A 77 -8.95 6.96 -5.18
C TYR A 77 -7.84 8.03 -5.12
N PRO A 78 -6.56 7.63 -5.05
CA PRO A 78 -6.04 6.27 -4.93
C PRO A 78 -6.07 5.76 -3.49
N TRP A 79 -5.81 4.45 -3.33
CA TRP A 79 -5.81 3.78 -2.03
C TRP A 79 -4.42 3.29 -1.66
N LEU A 80 -3.95 3.68 -0.48
CA LEU A 80 -2.80 3.06 0.17
C LEU A 80 -3.23 1.68 0.66
N CYS A 81 -2.44 0.65 0.38
CA CYS A 81 -2.78 -0.72 0.75
C CYS A 81 -1.55 -1.52 1.17
N ALA A 82 -1.80 -2.67 1.78
CA ALA A 82 -0.79 -3.68 2.08
C ALA A 82 0.40 -3.15 2.91
N VAL A 83 0.16 -2.19 3.79
CA VAL A 83 1.19 -1.64 4.67
C VAL A 83 1.59 -2.70 5.70
N TYR A 84 2.86 -3.07 5.72
CA TYR A 84 3.38 -4.08 6.63
C TYR A 84 4.83 -3.79 7.00
N ILE A 85 5.15 -4.00 8.28
CA ILE A 85 6.52 -3.98 8.81
C ILE A 85 6.73 -5.29 9.55
N GLU A 86 7.84 -5.97 9.32
CA GLU A 86 8.22 -7.19 10.04
C GLU A 86 8.22 -6.92 11.56
N GLU A 87 7.74 -7.90 12.32
CA GLU A 87 7.48 -7.74 13.75
C GLU A 87 8.70 -7.23 14.52
N GLU A 88 9.88 -7.79 14.25
CA GLU A 88 11.12 -7.41 14.93
C GLU A 88 11.60 -5.98 14.63
N TYR A 89 11.03 -5.35 13.60
CA TYR A 89 11.37 -3.97 13.22
C TYR A 89 10.31 -2.96 13.66
N ARG A 90 9.23 -3.42 14.28
CA ARG A 90 8.16 -2.52 14.75
C ARG A 90 8.61 -1.68 15.94
N GLY A 91 7.92 -0.56 16.16
CA GLY A 91 8.24 0.36 17.26
C GLY A 91 9.33 1.38 16.91
N ASN A 92 9.79 1.41 15.66
CA ASN A 92 10.81 2.35 15.18
C ASN A 92 10.27 3.35 14.16
N ALA A 93 8.96 3.44 14.02
CA ALA A 93 8.28 4.34 13.08
C ALA A 93 8.68 4.11 11.60
N TYR A 94 9.13 2.92 11.23
CA TYR A 94 9.55 2.64 9.84
C TYR A 94 8.40 2.70 8.85
N SER A 95 7.15 2.47 9.30
CA SER A 95 5.97 2.66 8.43
C SER A 95 5.88 4.09 7.89
N SER A 96 6.40 5.09 8.61
CA SER A 96 6.40 6.47 8.13
C SER A 96 7.18 6.64 6.84
N ILE A 97 8.23 5.85 6.62
CA ILE A 97 9.02 5.89 5.39
C ILE A 97 8.15 5.46 4.20
N LEU A 98 7.38 4.38 4.37
CA LEU A 98 6.47 3.88 3.35
C LEU A 98 5.34 4.88 3.07
N LEU A 99 4.74 5.44 4.13
CA LEU A 99 3.65 6.40 4.00
C LEU A 99 4.10 7.69 3.30
N GLU A 100 5.28 8.21 3.65
CA GLU A 100 5.81 9.42 3.00
C GLU A 100 6.10 9.19 1.52
N LYS A 101 6.67 8.05 1.16
CA LYS A 101 6.91 7.70 -0.25
C LYS A 101 5.60 7.62 -1.02
N ALA A 102 4.60 6.95 -0.45
CA ALA A 102 3.28 6.83 -1.06
C ALA A 102 2.64 8.21 -1.30
N LYS A 103 2.73 9.11 -0.32
CA LYS A 103 2.20 10.48 -0.45
C LYS A 103 2.90 11.26 -1.55
N ILE A 104 4.22 11.18 -1.60
CA ILE A 104 5.02 11.86 -2.64
C ILE A 104 4.62 11.36 -4.03
N ASP A 105 4.55 10.06 -4.22
CA ASP A 105 4.25 9.47 -5.53
C ASP A 105 2.80 9.70 -5.94
N ALA A 106 1.85 9.65 -5.00
CA ALA A 106 0.45 9.96 -5.29
C ALA A 106 0.30 11.42 -5.74
N LYS A 107 0.97 12.34 -5.06
CA LYS A 107 0.96 13.76 -5.45
C LYS A 107 1.60 13.96 -6.82
N ALA A 108 2.73 13.34 -7.08
CA ALA A 108 3.41 13.39 -8.36
C ALA A 108 2.55 12.80 -9.49
N GLY A 109 1.70 11.82 -9.16
CA GLY A 109 0.75 11.22 -10.09
C GLY A 109 -0.48 12.09 -10.38
N GLY A 110 -0.60 13.25 -9.76
CA GLY A 110 -1.69 14.20 -10.00
C GLY A 110 -2.88 14.06 -9.04
N PHE A 111 -2.74 13.26 -7.99
CA PHE A 111 -3.82 13.09 -7.01
C PHE A 111 -3.72 14.14 -5.89
N ASN A 112 -4.89 14.56 -5.38
CA ASN A 112 -4.99 15.54 -4.30
C ASN A 112 -5.19 14.90 -2.92
N HIS A 113 -5.54 13.63 -2.89
CA HIS A 113 -5.83 12.88 -1.68
C HIS A 113 -5.28 11.48 -1.79
N LEU A 114 -5.05 10.86 -0.63
CA LEU A 114 -4.72 9.45 -0.52
C LEU A 114 -5.65 8.84 0.53
N TYR A 115 -6.23 7.69 0.21
CA TYR A 115 -7.19 7.01 1.07
C TYR A 115 -6.62 5.67 1.54
N LEU A 116 -7.12 5.18 2.65
CA LEU A 116 -6.85 3.82 3.10
C LEU A 116 -8.05 3.25 3.84
N SER A 117 -8.16 1.93 3.87
CA SER A 117 -9.14 1.20 4.67
C SER A 117 -8.43 0.35 5.70
N THR A 118 -8.95 0.34 6.93
CA THR A 118 -8.35 -0.38 8.04
C THR A 118 -9.38 -0.66 9.14
N VAL A 119 -9.08 -1.63 9.99
CA VAL A 119 -9.81 -1.86 11.24
C VAL A 119 -9.15 -1.17 12.43
N HIS A 120 -7.95 -0.65 12.26
CA HIS A 120 -7.21 0.01 13.33
C HIS A 120 -7.79 1.38 13.65
N ILE A 121 -7.75 1.73 14.94
CA ILE A 121 -8.14 3.05 15.45
C ILE A 121 -6.91 3.65 16.14
N GLY A 122 -6.61 4.91 15.82
CA GLY A 122 -5.53 5.66 16.46
C GLY A 122 -4.16 5.52 15.78
N PHE A 123 -3.97 4.55 14.89
CA PHE A 123 -2.67 4.35 14.24
C PHE A 123 -2.42 5.39 13.13
N TYR A 124 -3.32 5.45 12.17
CA TYR A 124 -3.12 6.33 11.00
C TYR A 124 -3.36 7.81 11.33
N GLU A 125 -4.12 8.09 12.36
CA GLU A 125 -4.30 9.45 12.86
C GLU A 125 -2.97 10.11 13.25
N LYS A 126 -2.02 9.32 13.74
CA LYS A 126 -0.67 9.81 14.07
C LYS A 126 0.08 10.35 12.86
N PHE A 127 -0.28 9.92 11.67
CA PHE A 127 0.36 10.33 10.42
C PHE A 127 -0.44 11.38 9.65
N GLY A 128 -1.48 11.94 10.28
CA GLY A 128 -2.29 13.01 9.70
C GLY A 128 -3.50 12.57 8.91
N PHE A 129 -3.80 11.27 8.89
CA PHE A 129 -5.02 10.77 8.26
C PHE A 129 -6.23 11.03 9.15
N GLU A 130 -7.36 11.38 8.54
CA GLU A 130 -8.63 11.60 9.23
C GLU A 130 -9.66 10.54 8.85
N PHE A 131 -10.44 10.10 9.82
CA PHE A 131 -11.56 9.20 9.61
C PHE A 131 -12.68 9.91 8.84
N ILE A 132 -13.17 9.29 7.75
CA ILE A 132 -14.23 9.89 6.93
C ILE A 132 -15.48 9.01 6.79
N GLY A 133 -15.48 7.81 7.30
CA GLY A 133 -16.65 6.92 7.23
C GLY A 133 -16.28 5.45 7.16
N THR A 134 -17.26 4.64 6.78
CA THR A 134 -17.15 3.19 6.67
C THR A 134 -17.37 2.76 5.23
N GLY A 135 -16.57 1.81 4.76
CA GLY A 135 -16.76 1.16 3.48
C GLY A 135 -16.92 -0.34 3.62
N TYR A 136 -17.35 -1.01 2.55
CA TYR A 136 -17.72 -2.43 2.56
C TYR A 136 -16.92 -3.20 1.54
N HIS A 137 -16.48 -4.39 1.94
CA HIS A 137 -15.68 -5.30 1.10
C HIS A 137 -16.56 -6.35 0.42
N PRO A 138 -16.13 -6.91 -0.73
CA PRO A 138 -16.91 -7.93 -1.44
C PRO A 138 -17.19 -9.20 -0.64
N TRP A 139 -16.37 -9.49 0.36
CA TRP A 139 -16.53 -10.69 1.20
C TRP A 139 -17.41 -10.48 2.44
N GLY A 140 -18.06 -9.30 2.55
CA GLY A 140 -19.05 -9.01 3.60
C GLY A 140 -18.53 -8.23 4.79
N ASP A 141 -17.23 -8.07 4.95
CA ASP A 141 -16.63 -7.27 6.01
C ASP A 141 -16.73 -5.78 5.70
N ASN A 142 -16.53 -4.95 6.72
CA ASN A 142 -16.42 -3.51 6.56
C ASN A 142 -15.11 -2.99 7.16
N SER A 143 -14.72 -1.79 6.78
CA SER A 143 -13.52 -1.13 7.29
C SER A 143 -13.76 0.35 7.49
N ARG A 144 -12.95 0.95 8.37
CA ARG A 144 -12.89 2.39 8.53
C ARG A 144 -12.11 2.96 7.35
N ILE A 145 -12.58 4.08 6.82
CA ILE A 145 -11.90 4.80 5.73
C ILE A 145 -11.24 6.04 6.28
N TYR A 146 -9.98 6.22 5.93
CA TYR A 146 -9.19 7.38 6.28
C TYR A 146 -8.73 8.11 5.03
N LYS A 147 -8.55 9.42 5.16
CA LYS A 147 -8.11 10.30 4.08
C LYS A 147 -6.99 11.20 4.57
N ILE A 148 -6.02 11.46 3.70
CA ILE A 148 -5.06 12.54 3.88
C ILE A 148 -5.04 13.42 2.64
N THR A 149 -4.95 14.75 2.83
CA THR A 149 -4.76 15.70 1.73
C THR A 149 -3.26 15.77 1.40
N LEU A 150 -2.96 15.75 0.12
CA LEU A 150 -1.58 15.75 -0.38
C LEU A 150 -1.06 17.15 -0.69
#